data_057fd81e3d484fb2188cdfc7eddee781
#
_entry.id   057fd81e3d484fb2188cdfc7eddee781
#
_cell.length_a   1.000
_cell.length_b   1.000
_cell.length_c   1.000
_cell.angle_alpha   90.00
_cell.angle_beta   90.00
_cell.angle_gamma   90.00
#
_symmetry.space_group_name_H-M   'P 1'
#
loop_
_entity.id
_entity.type
_entity.pdbx_description
1 polymer ?
#
loop_
_entity_poly.entity_id
_entity_poly.type
_entity_poly.pdbx_seq_one_letter_code
_entity_poly.pdbx_strand_id
1 'polypeptide(L)'
;MEAPRPRALTLPSPASGRGETHERTIKPRRSREIGNLAPLPQPPKALGPCFRGDDAELSRSLHYAPPAAPPYRAPAPLRDAALSDILTPELPTTVEPARARITAAWTRDETEAVDDLLSQATLPPAERELVLARASELVARVRARADQQSAVESFMRQYDLSSEEGVLLMCVAEALLRIPDTATADKLIRDKLGEADWKKHLGTSDSVFVNASTWGLMLTGHLVALAEDTRRDFTGAFKRLVGRAGEPVVRLAVRQAMRIMGHQFVMGRTIKEALDRADEKENAVYRYSYDMLGEAALTQPDAERYYKAYVDAINALGNRSAAAKQREKDVLDAPSISVKLSALHPRYEVAKRARVHAELTPKILALAQLAMKNGIGMTVDAEEADRLELSLDIIGAVFADPSLEGWNGFGLAVQAYQKRAPFVIDWLAETARKANRRWCVRLVKGAYWDSEIKRSQEQGLPGYPVYTRKPNTDVSYLACARRLFDAGAAAIYPQFATHNAHTIAAIHHLAHGRPFEFQRLHGMGTDLYAEVIGPQNLNVPCRVYAPVGTHEDLLPYLVRRLLE
;
A
#
# COMPACT_ATOMS: atom_id res chain seq x y z
N MET A 1 -34.91 45.79 32.92
CA MET A 1 -33.45 45.71 32.90
C MET A 1 -33.08 45.01 31.60
N GLU A 2 -32.71 45.84 30.63
CA GLU A 2 -32.38 45.38 29.24
C GLU A 2 -30.98 44.81 29.18
N ALA A 3 -30.83 43.71 28.47
CA ALA A 3 -29.54 43.12 28.14
C ALA A 3 -28.93 43.80 26.89
N PRO A 4 -27.61 44.02 26.82
CA PRO A 4 -27.00 44.76 25.72
C PRO A 4 -26.79 43.85 24.49
N ARG A 5 -27.06 44.40 23.30
CA ARG A 5 -26.82 43.78 21.96
C ARG A 5 -25.33 43.78 21.62
N PRO A 6 -24.83 42.77 20.87
CA PRO A 6 -23.46 42.77 20.42
C PRO A 6 -23.24 43.68 19.18
N ARG A 7 -22.12 44.39 19.19
CA ARG A 7 -21.66 45.28 18.10
C ARG A 7 -21.22 44.47 16.87
N ALA A 8 -21.71 44.91 15.70
CA ALA A 8 -21.27 44.45 14.40
C ALA A 8 -19.85 44.95 14.09
N LEU A 9 -18.96 44.03 13.70
CA LEU A 9 -17.65 44.36 13.11
C LEU A 9 -17.83 44.55 11.61
N THR A 10 -17.65 45.76 11.15
CA THR A 10 -17.61 46.18 9.76
C THR A 10 -16.22 45.86 9.17
N LEU A 11 -16.19 45.10 8.11
CA LEU A 11 -15.01 44.89 7.24
C LEU A 11 -14.89 46.09 6.26
N PRO A 12 -13.68 46.58 5.94
CA PRO A 12 -13.50 47.66 4.97
C PRO A 12 -13.63 47.18 3.53
N SER A 13 -14.33 47.96 2.71
CA SER A 13 -14.44 47.80 1.25
C SER A 13 -13.12 48.11 0.54
N PRO A 14 -12.82 47.42 -0.59
CA PRO A 14 -11.65 47.76 -1.40
C PRO A 14 -11.91 49.01 -2.26
N ALA A 15 -10.94 49.91 -2.25
CA ALA A 15 -10.91 51.14 -3.02
C ALA A 15 -10.83 50.88 -4.54
N SER A 16 -11.62 51.61 -5.30
CA SER A 16 -11.60 51.70 -6.74
C SER A 16 -10.37 52.48 -7.21
N GLY A 17 -9.44 51.81 -7.91
CA GLY A 17 -8.35 52.43 -8.68
C GLY A 17 -8.57 52.22 -10.17
N ARG A 18 -8.84 53.31 -10.91
CA ARG A 18 -8.80 53.35 -12.37
C ARG A 18 -7.34 53.31 -12.81
N GLY A 19 -7.01 52.48 -13.78
CA GLY A 19 -5.67 52.44 -14.40
C GLY A 19 -5.73 51.78 -15.77
N GLU A 20 -5.71 52.59 -16.76
CA GLU A 20 -5.36 52.51 -18.17
C GLU A 20 -4.98 51.15 -18.78
N THR A 21 -5.71 50.83 -19.84
CA THR A 21 -5.45 49.80 -20.84
C THR A 21 -4.27 50.17 -21.73
N HIS A 22 -3.18 49.39 -21.68
CA HIS A 22 -2.18 49.35 -22.74
C HIS A 22 -2.25 48.02 -23.47
N GLU A 23 -2.86 48.05 -24.66
CA GLU A 23 -2.71 47.03 -25.70
C GLU A 23 -1.25 46.92 -26.12
N ARG A 24 -0.58 45.82 -25.87
CA ARG A 24 0.68 45.45 -26.54
C ARG A 24 0.41 44.37 -27.58
N THR A 25 0.36 44.80 -28.82
CA THR A 25 0.38 43.99 -30.03
C THR A 25 1.68 43.17 -30.10
N ILE A 26 1.57 41.85 -30.01
CA ILE A 26 2.71 40.95 -30.22
C ILE A 26 2.75 40.57 -31.70
N LYS A 27 3.77 41.09 -32.41
CA LYS A 27 4.11 40.68 -33.78
C LYS A 27 4.76 39.30 -33.79
N PRO A 28 4.46 38.41 -34.78
CA PRO A 28 5.09 37.10 -34.88
C PRO A 28 6.56 37.21 -35.28
N ARG A 29 7.45 36.55 -34.54
CA ARG A 29 8.87 36.42 -34.90
C ARG A 29 9.05 35.35 -35.97
N ARG A 30 9.73 35.73 -37.04
CA ARG A 30 10.15 34.92 -38.17
C ARG A 30 11.02 33.73 -37.72
N SER A 31 10.78 32.62 -38.39
CA SER A 31 11.62 31.42 -38.42
C SER A 31 13.09 31.78 -38.65
N ARG A 32 13.98 31.30 -37.80
CA ARG A 32 15.41 31.26 -38.04
C ARG A 32 15.83 29.85 -38.42
N GLU A 33 16.61 29.80 -39.47
CA GLU A 33 17.17 28.65 -40.14
C GLU A 33 17.92 27.69 -39.20
N ILE A 34 17.76 26.40 -39.49
CA ILE A 34 18.50 25.32 -38.89
C ILE A 34 19.93 25.36 -39.41
N GLY A 35 20.84 25.84 -38.59
CA GLY A 35 22.28 25.76 -38.83
C GLY A 35 22.86 24.52 -38.18
N ASN A 36 23.52 23.72 -39.02
CA ASN A 36 24.52 22.70 -38.76
C ASN A 36 24.71 22.20 -37.32
N LEU A 37 24.20 20.98 -37.06
CA LEU A 37 24.59 20.17 -35.94
C LEU A 37 26.02 19.64 -36.14
N ALA A 38 26.91 19.99 -35.23
CA ALA A 38 28.23 19.39 -35.12
C ALA A 38 28.12 17.91 -34.73
N PRO A 39 29.03 17.02 -35.22
CA PRO A 39 28.96 15.61 -34.90
C PRO A 39 29.27 15.35 -33.40
N LEU A 40 28.54 14.38 -32.82
CA LEU A 40 28.72 13.89 -31.45
C LEU A 40 30.15 13.35 -31.25
N PRO A 41 30.77 13.55 -30.07
CA PRO A 41 32.08 13.00 -29.77
C PRO A 41 32.04 11.48 -29.66
N GLN A 42 33.03 10.82 -30.26
CA GLN A 42 33.21 9.38 -30.19
C GLN A 42 33.52 8.94 -28.74
N PRO A 43 33.16 7.70 -28.35
CA PRO A 43 33.46 7.18 -27.00
C PRO A 43 34.99 7.01 -26.84
N PRO A 44 35.51 7.19 -25.60
CA PRO A 44 36.93 7.08 -25.34
C PRO A 44 37.42 5.63 -25.60
N LYS A 45 38.57 5.54 -26.25
CA LYS A 45 39.29 4.28 -26.49
C LYS A 45 39.65 3.61 -25.18
N ALA A 46 39.42 2.31 -25.10
CA ALA A 46 39.83 1.46 -24.00
C ALA A 46 41.32 1.65 -23.67
N LEU A 47 41.58 2.03 -22.41
CA LEU A 47 42.93 2.01 -21.85
C LEU A 47 43.31 0.57 -21.55
N GLY A 48 44.36 0.09 -22.22
CA GLY A 48 44.98 -1.21 -21.94
C GLY A 48 45.66 -1.22 -20.56
N PRO A 49 45.86 -2.39 -19.98
CA PRO A 49 46.42 -2.51 -18.62
C PRO A 49 47.92 -2.23 -18.63
N CYS A 50 48.33 -1.17 -17.90
CA CYS A 50 49.71 -1.03 -17.45
C CYS A 50 49.85 -1.74 -16.09
N PHE A 51 50.39 -2.96 -16.12
CA PHE A 51 51.08 -3.56 -14.98
C PHE A 51 52.52 -3.82 -15.36
N ARG A 52 53.44 -3.08 -14.76
CA ARG A 52 54.84 -3.43 -14.59
C ARG A 52 55.16 -3.38 -13.10
N GLY A 53 55.73 -4.45 -12.58
CA GLY A 53 56.23 -4.51 -11.21
C GLY A 53 56.30 -5.95 -10.74
N ASP A 54 57.54 -6.40 -10.65
CA ASP A 54 58.02 -7.72 -10.25
C ASP A 54 57.38 -8.22 -8.98
N ASP A 55 56.87 -9.44 -9.00
CA ASP A 55 56.83 -10.37 -7.88
C ASP A 55 56.78 -11.81 -8.44
N ALA A 56 57.99 -12.33 -8.65
CA ALA A 56 58.23 -13.74 -8.93
C ALA A 56 58.49 -14.44 -7.58
N GLU A 57 57.40 -14.87 -6.91
CA GLU A 57 57.43 -15.99 -5.96
C GLU A 57 56.03 -16.15 -5.36
N LEU A 58 55.27 -17.06 -5.97
CA LEU A 58 54.19 -17.87 -5.36
C LEU A 58 53.34 -18.55 -6.44
N SER A 59 54.03 -19.21 -7.40
CA SER A 59 53.39 -20.18 -8.27
C SER A 59 53.62 -21.60 -7.75
N ARG A 60 52.80 -22.01 -6.80
CA ARG A 60 52.55 -23.44 -6.56
C ARG A 60 51.06 -23.69 -6.48
N SER A 61 50.54 -24.19 -7.62
CA SER A 61 49.53 -25.22 -7.76
C SER A 61 48.20 -25.04 -7.05
N LEU A 62 47.24 -24.74 -7.86
CA LEU A 62 46.00 -25.52 -7.91
C LEU A 62 45.47 -25.37 -9.34
N HIS A 63 45.87 -26.26 -10.22
CA HIS A 63 45.17 -26.48 -11.52
C HIS A 63 43.80 -27.08 -11.22
N TYR A 64 42.83 -26.22 -10.92
CA TYR A 64 41.43 -26.59 -11.02
C TYR A 64 41.05 -26.48 -12.50
N ALA A 65 41.13 -27.58 -13.22
CA ALA A 65 40.46 -27.70 -14.50
C ALA A 65 38.96 -27.81 -14.20
N PRO A 66 38.12 -26.88 -14.68
CA PRO A 66 36.68 -27.06 -14.54
C PRO A 66 36.27 -28.35 -15.25
N PRO A 67 35.38 -29.17 -14.68
CA PRO A 67 34.86 -30.34 -15.35
C PRO A 67 34.32 -29.92 -16.71
N ALA A 68 34.66 -30.65 -17.76
CA ALA A 68 34.17 -30.40 -19.12
C ALA A 68 32.64 -30.32 -19.06
N ALA A 69 32.08 -29.17 -19.44
CA ALA A 69 30.63 -29.01 -19.54
C ALA A 69 30.10 -30.14 -20.42
N PRO A 70 29.03 -30.84 -20.00
CA PRO A 70 28.42 -31.84 -20.83
C PRO A 70 28.06 -31.22 -22.18
N PRO A 71 28.19 -31.94 -23.29
CA PRO A 71 27.92 -31.41 -24.63
C PRO A 71 26.50 -30.82 -24.62
N TYR A 72 26.39 -29.55 -24.97
CA TYR A 72 25.11 -28.86 -25.14
C TYR A 72 24.26 -29.67 -26.14
N ARG A 73 23.29 -30.39 -25.60
CA ARG A 73 22.28 -31.05 -26.44
C ARG A 73 21.29 -29.97 -26.81
N ALA A 74 21.28 -29.52 -28.05
CA ALA A 74 20.25 -28.61 -28.53
C ALA A 74 18.88 -29.19 -28.15
N PRO A 75 18.00 -28.40 -27.51
CA PRO A 75 16.65 -28.86 -27.20
C PRO A 75 15.99 -29.31 -28.49
N ALA A 76 15.28 -30.45 -28.46
CA ALA A 76 14.48 -30.90 -29.59
C ALA A 76 13.58 -29.74 -30.05
N PRO A 77 13.36 -29.58 -31.38
CA PRO A 77 12.48 -28.52 -31.85
C PRO A 77 11.14 -28.65 -31.13
N LEU A 78 10.77 -27.56 -30.43
CA LEU A 78 9.46 -27.47 -29.75
C LEU A 78 8.40 -27.67 -30.83
N ARG A 79 7.59 -28.72 -30.70
CA ARG A 79 6.43 -28.94 -31.58
C ARG A 79 5.48 -27.75 -31.38
N ASP A 80 4.82 -27.32 -32.45
CA ASP A 80 3.88 -26.18 -32.42
C ASP A 80 2.82 -26.25 -31.28
N ALA A 81 2.45 -27.46 -30.86
CA ALA A 81 1.60 -27.71 -29.69
C ALA A 81 2.20 -27.23 -28.37
N ALA A 82 3.53 -27.12 -28.22
CA ALA A 82 4.17 -26.71 -26.97
C ALA A 82 4.22 -25.19 -26.79
N LEU A 83 4.03 -24.39 -27.83
CA LEU A 83 3.97 -22.93 -27.72
C LEU A 83 2.62 -22.45 -27.17
N SER A 84 1.51 -23.14 -27.49
CA SER A 84 0.19 -22.85 -26.94
C SER A 84 0.10 -23.09 -25.44
N ASP A 85 0.95 -23.98 -24.89
CA ASP A 85 1.02 -24.22 -23.43
C ASP A 85 1.85 -23.15 -22.69
N ILE A 86 2.68 -22.38 -23.41
CA ILE A 86 3.55 -21.37 -22.83
C ILE A 86 2.87 -20.00 -22.81
N LEU A 87 2.17 -19.66 -23.88
CA LEU A 87 1.45 -18.39 -24.03
C LEU A 87 0.00 -18.66 -24.41
N THR A 88 -0.91 -17.86 -23.88
CA THR A 88 -2.32 -17.88 -24.32
C THR A 88 -2.41 -17.18 -25.68
N PRO A 89 -2.65 -17.91 -26.78
CA PRO A 89 -2.53 -17.35 -28.14
C PRO A 89 -3.67 -16.40 -28.49
N GLU A 90 -4.81 -16.53 -27.85
CA GLU A 90 -6.01 -15.75 -28.19
C GLU A 90 -6.66 -15.12 -26.95
N LEU A 91 -7.07 -13.87 -27.12
CA LEU A 91 -7.97 -13.23 -26.15
C LEU A 91 -9.40 -13.77 -26.37
N PRO A 92 -10.25 -13.82 -25.34
CA PRO A 92 -11.63 -14.24 -25.49
C PRO A 92 -12.34 -13.40 -26.56
N THR A 93 -12.97 -14.05 -27.53
CA THR A 93 -13.68 -13.40 -28.65
C THR A 93 -15.02 -12.78 -28.24
N THR A 94 -15.60 -13.23 -27.14
CA THR A 94 -16.86 -12.70 -26.59
C THR A 94 -16.61 -12.21 -25.18
N VAL A 95 -16.71 -10.90 -25.00
CA VAL A 95 -16.58 -10.27 -23.69
C VAL A 95 -17.96 -9.86 -23.22
N GLU A 96 -18.36 -10.29 -22.02
CA GLU A 96 -19.58 -9.81 -21.37
C GLU A 96 -19.60 -8.26 -21.38
N PRO A 97 -20.74 -7.61 -21.71
CA PRO A 97 -20.80 -6.14 -21.87
C PRO A 97 -20.26 -5.37 -20.65
N ALA A 98 -20.48 -5.88 -19.43
CA ALA A 98 -19.94 -5.26 -18.23
C ALA A 98 -18.39 -5.33 -18.19
N ARG A 99 -17.80 -6.44 -18.61
CA ARG A 99 -16.34 -6.61 -18.70
C ARG A 99 -15.76 -5.74 -19.82
N ALA A 100 -16.44 -5.62 -20.95
CA ALA A 100 -16.02 -4.73 -22.03
C ALA A 100 -15.89 -3.26 -21.56
N ARG A 101 -16.81 -2.79 -20.70
CA ARG A 101 -16.71 -1.44 -20.10
C ARG A 101 -15.48 -1.30 -19.20
N ILE A 102 -15.11 -2.34 -18.44
CA ILE A 102 -13.90 -2.35 -17.61
C ILE A 102 -12.66 -2.20 -18.49
N THR A 103 -12.56 -3.02 -19.54
CA THR A 103 -11.41 -2.99 -20.48
C THR A 103 -11.29 -1.62 -21.17
N ALA A 104 -12.41 -1.08 -21.69
CA ALA A 104 -12.43 0.22 -22.37
C ALA A 104 -12.00 1.39 -21.49
N ALA A 105 -12.17 1.29 -20.17
CA ALA A 105 -11.83 2.34 -19.24
C ALA A 105 -10.35 2.30 -18.77
N TRP A 106 -9.53 1.35 -19.25
CA TRP A 106 -8.19 1.13 -18.72
C TRP A 106 -7.29 2.37 -18.76
N THR A 107 -7.11 2.97 -19.94
CA THR A 107 -6.30 4.20 -20.13
C THR A 107 -7.15 5.38 -20.58
N ARG A 108 -8.43 5.40 -20.21
CA ARG A 108 -9.36 6.47 -20.55
C ARG A 108 -8.75 7.84 -20.20
N ASP A 109 -9.11 8.91 -20.96
CA ASP A 109 -8.70 10.26 -20.59
C ASP A 109 -9.11 10.60 -19.14
N GLU A 110 -8.20 11.22 -18.41
CA GLU A 110 -8.38 11.46 -16.99
C GLU A 110 -9.45 12.52 -16.72
N THR A 111 -9.51 13.57 -17.56
CA THR A 111 -10.51 14.65 -17.42
C THR A 111 -11.91 14.11 -17.65
N GLU A 112 -12.11 13.38 -18.75
CA GLU A 112 -13.40 12.75 -19.04
C GLU A 112 -13.83 11.76 -17.94
N ALA A 113 -12.88 10.96 -17.42
CA ALA A 113 -13.17 10.01 -16.37
C ALA A 113 -13.60 10.70 -15.07
N VAL A 114 -13.00 11.84 -14.75
CA VAL A 114 -13.33 12.62 -13.55
C VAL A 114 -14.66 13.35 -13.73
N ASP A 115 -14.89 13.96 -14.88
CA ASP A 115 -16.13 14.71 -15.18
C ASP A 115 -17.37 13.80 -15.05
N ASP A 116 -17.30 12.57 -15.52
CA ASP A 116 -18.37 11.57 -15.35
C ASP A 116 -18.66 11.22 -13.87
N LEU A 117 -17.66 11.34 -13.00
CA LEU A 117 -17.79 10.99 -11.59
C LEU A 117 -18.16 12.18 -10.70
N LEU A 118 -17.93 13.43 -11.16
CA LEU A 118 -18.19 14.62 -10.34
C LEU A 118 -19.62 14.70 -9.84
N SER A 119 -20.61 14.43 -10.70
CA SER A 119 -22.01 14.44 -10.31
C SER A 119 -22.36 13.41 -9.24
N GLN A 120 -21.66 12.28 -9.24
CA GLN A 120 -21.83 11.20 -8.25
C GLN A 120 -21.08 11.46 -6.95
N ALA A 121 -19.95 12.15 -7.00
CA ALA A 121 -19.14 12.48 -5.84
C ALA A 121 -19.60 13.76 -5.14
N THR A 122 -20.26 14.67 -5.84
CA THR A 122 -20.67 15.96 -5.31
C THR A 122 -21.90 15.82 -4.43
N LEU A 123 -21.82 16.37 -3.22
CA LEU A 123 -22.94 16.50 -2.29
C LEU A 123 -23.63 17.87 -2.48
N PRO A 124 -24.96 17.96 -2.26
CA PRO A 124 -25.65 19.22 -2.13
C PRO A 124 -24.98 20.14 -1.10
N PRO A 125 -25.05 21.48 -1.26
CA PRO A 125 -24.34 22.41 -0.36
C PRO A 125 -24.61 22.19 1.13
N ALA A 126 -25.85 21.99 1.53
CA ALA A 126 -26.23 21.75 2.92
C ALA A 126 -25.63 20.44 3.47
N GLU A 127 -25.63 19.36 2.68
CA GLU A 127 -25.05 18.07 3.07
C GLU A 127 -23.53 18.17 3.17
N ARG A 128 -22.89 18.92 2.27
CA ARG A 128 -21.44 19.18 2.32
C ARG A 128 -21.05 19.92 3.60
N GLU A 129 -21.83 20.89 4.05
CA GLU A 129 -21.59 21.59 5.31
C GLU A 129 -21.66 20.64 6.50
N LEU A 130 -22.63 19.73 6.54
CA LEU A 130 -22.73 18.71 7.59
C LEU A 130 -21.52 17.78 7.60
N VAL A 131 -21.07 17.34 6.43
CA VAL A 131 -19.87 16.50 6.30
C VAL A 131 -18.62 17.24 6.77
N LEU A 132 -18.44 18.50 6.38
CA LEU A 132 -17.30 19.32 6.81
C LEU A 132 -17.31 19.57 8.33
N ALA A 133 -18.47 19.87 8.90
CA ALA A 133 -18.61 20.04 10.35
C ALA A 133 -18.22 18.76 11.10
N ARG A 134 -18.73 17.61 10.67
CA ARG A 134 -18.39 16.30 11.24
C ARG A 134 -16.91 15.95 11.10
N ALA A 135 -16.32 16.20 9.93
CA ALA A 135 -14.90 15.98 9.70
C ALA A 135 -14.03 16.86 10.62
N SER A 136 -14.41 18.14 10.78
CA SER A 136 -13.71 19.07 11.66
C SER A 136 -13.81 18.65 13.14
N GLU A 137 -14.97 18.17 13.56
CA GLU A 137 -15.18 17.61 14.91
C GLU A 137 -14.26 16.41 15.16
N LEU A 138 -14.21 15.44 14.24
CA LEU A 138 -13.34 14.27 14.34
C LEU A 138 -11.86 14.69 14.45
N VAL A 139 -11.41 15.64 13.62
CA VAL A 139 -10.03 16.15 13.68
C VAL A 139 -9.74 16.84 15.01
N ALA A 140 -10.68 17.65 15.52
CA ALA A 140 -10.50 18.33 16.81
C ALA A 140 -10.37 17.33 17.97
N ARG A 141 -11.20 16.28 17.99
CA ARG A 141 -11.14 15.22 19.00
C ARG A 141 -9.84 14.42 18.95
N VAL A 142 -9.38 14.06 17.73
CA VAL A 142 -8.09 13.37 17.53
C VAL A 142 -6.93 14.24 18.05
N ARG A 143 -6.93 15.54 17.73
CA ARG A 143 -5.89 16.47 18.21
C ARG A 143 -5.89 16.61 19.73
N ALA A 144 -7.06 16.67 20.36
CA ALA A 144 -7.18 16.75 21.83
C ALA A 144 -6.63 15.49 22.54
N ARG A 145 -6.67 14.32 21.90
CA ARG A 145 -6.06 13.09 22.42
C ARG A 145 -4.54 13.05 22.25
N ALA A 146 -4.00 13.80 21.29
CA ALA A 146 -2.59 13.82 20.99
C ALA A 146 -1.70 14.15 22.19
N ASP A 147 -2.21 14.97 23.10
CA ASP A 147 -1.50 15.41 24.30
C ASP A 147 -1.44 14.34 25.42
N GLN A 148 -2.15 13.22 25.27
CA GLN A 148 -2.26 12.16 26.27
C GLN A 148 -1.47 10.88 25.90
N GLN A 149 -0.69 10.90 24.84
CA GLN A 149 -0.10 9.70 24.25
C GLN A 149 1.24 9.28 24.86
N SER A 150 1.60 8.00 24.63
CA SER A 150 2.86 7.42 25.08
C SER A 150 4.07 8.08 24.41
N ALA A 151 5.23 8.02 25.06
CA ALA A 151 6.51 8.55 24.54
C ALA A 151 6.85 7.97 23.16
N VAL A 152 6.47 6.71 22.86
CA VAL A 152 6.70 6.04 21.57
C VAL A 152 5.80 6.62 20.48
N GLU A 153 4.54 6.88 20.77
CA GLU A 153 3.61 7.51 19.82
C GLU A 153 3.96 8.96 19.54
N SER A 154 4.36 9.71 20.57
CA SER A 154 4.89 11.07 20.44
C SER A 154 6.16 11.09 19.58
N PHE A 155 7.04 10.10 19.76
CA PHE A 155 8.24 9.91 18.95
C PHE A 155 7.89 9.63 17.47
N MET A 156 6.97 8.69 17.19
CA MET A 156 6.54 8.36 15.82
C MET A 156 5.85 9.53 15.10
N ARG A 157 5.19 10.43 15.85
CA ARG A 157 4.60 11.66 15.29
C ARG A 157 5.63 12.74 15.00
N GLN A 158 6.65 12.87 15.85
CA GLN A 158 7.73 13.83 15.63
C GLN A 158 8.65 13.40 14.49
N TYR A 159 8.67 12.09 14.19
CA TYR A 159 9.45 11.53 13.10
C TYR A 159 8.64 11.61 11.80
N ASP A 160 8.86 12.67 11.03
CA ASP A 160 8.25 12.82 9.71
C ASP A 160 8.93 11.87 8.71
N LEU A 161 8.35 10.66 8.58
CA LEU A 161 8.81 9.64 7.63
C LEU A 161 8.62 10.07 6.17
N SER A 162 7.81 11.11 5.91
CA SER A 162 7.61 11.69 4.59
C SER A 162 8.68 12.73 4.24
N SER A 163 9.54 13.11 5.19
CA SER A 163 10.70 13.97 4.92
C SER A 163 11.75 13.25 4.08
N GLU A 164 12.58 14.01 3.36
CA GLU A 164 13.69 13.43 2.57
C GLU A 164 14.63 12.58 3.44
N GLU A 165 14.87 12.98 4.67
CA GLU A 165 15.67 12.23 5.63
C GLU A 165 14.97 10.96 6.11
N GLY A 166 13.65 11.00 6.33
CA GLY A 166 12.83 9.84 6.66
C GLY A 166 12.89 8.80 5.55
N VAL A 167 12.71 9.22 4.30
CA VAL A 167 12.82 8.38 3.11
C VAL A 167 14.22 7.78 2.99
N LEU A 168 15.28 8.59 3.16
CA LEU A 168 16.66 8.10 3.10
C LEU A 168 16.94 7.04 4.16
N LEU A 169 16.49 7.27 5.40
CA LEU A 169 16.66 6.29 6.48
C LEU A 169 15.91 4.98 6.18
N MET A 170 14.72 5.06 5.61
CA MET A 170 13.96 3.89 5.19
C MET A 170 14.65 3.14 4.05
N CYS A 171 15.22 3.84 3.07
CA CYS A 171 16.02 3.23 2.00
C CYS A 171 17.26 2.52 2.55
N VAL A 172 17.96 3.11 3.52
CA VAL A 172 19.09 2.47 4.19
C VAL A 172 18.64 1.25 4.99
N ALA A 173 17.54 1.36 5.71
CA ALA A 173 16.94 0.26 6.45
C ALA A 173 16.53 -0.89 5.53
N GLU A 174 15.89 -0.59 4.39
CA GLU A 174 15.54 -1.55 3.36
C GLU A 174 16.78 -2.26 2.80
N ALA A 175 17.80 -1.51 2.41
CA ALA A 175 19.02 -2.06 1.88
C ALA A 175 19.70 -2.99 2.89
N LEU A 176 19.75 -2.60 4.18
CA LEU A 176 20.33 -3.41 5.25
C LEU A 176 19.61 -4.74 5.50
N LEU A 177 18.29 -4.80 5.24
CA LEU A 177 17.55 -6.06 5.34
C LEU A 177 17.82 -7.00 4.17
N ARG A 178 18.09 -6.46 2.99
CA ARG A 178 18.37 -7.24 1.78
C ARG A 178 19.82 -7.73 1.69
N ILE A 179 20.74 -7.10 2.42
CA ILE A 179 22.16 -7.45 2.41
C ILE A 179 22.38 -8.67 3.30
N PRO A 180 22.82 -9.82 2.74
CA PRO A 180 22.94 -11.06 3.49
C PRO A 180 24.18 -11.09 4.41
N ASP A 181 25.21 -10.28 4.13
CA ASP A 181 26.45 -10.30 4.87
C ASP A 181 26.75 -8.98 5.60
N THR A 182 27.46 -9.10 6.71
CA THR A 182 27.75 -7.97 7.60
C THR A 182 28.76 -6.98 7.01
N ALA A 183 29.69 -7.45 6.18
CA ALA A 183 30.74 -6.60 5.61
C ALA A 183 30.16 -5.63 4.57
N THR A 184 29.25 -6.11 3.72
CA THR A 184 28.52 -5.27 2.78
C THR A 184 27.58 -4.29 3.49
N ALA A 185 26.90 -4.75 4.57
CA ALA A 185 26.06 -3.88 5.39
C ALA A 185 26.85 -2.73 6.03
N ASP A 186 28.03 -3.02 6.59
CA ASP A 186 28.91 -2.03 7.22
C ASP A 186 29.44 -1.03 6.17
N LYS A 187 29.76 -1.50 4.95
CA LYS A 187 30.17 -0.64 3.85
C LYS A 187 29.06 0.31 3.42
N LEU A 188 27.82 -0.18 3.28
CA LEU A 188 26.66 0.67 2.95
C LEU A 188 26.40 1.74 4.01
N ILE A 189 26.47 1.37 5.29
CA ILE A 189 26.31 2.31 6.42
C ILE A 189 27.35 3.41 6.32
N ARG A 190 28.62 3.04 6.07
CA ARG A 190 29.71 4.00 5.91
C ARG A 190 29.50 4.95 4.75
N ASP A 191 29.15 4.40 3.57
CA ASP A 191 28.96 5.18 2.35
C ASP A 191 27.77 6.16 2.47
N LYS A 192 26.65 5.71 3.00
CA LYS A 192 25.42 6.50 3.03
C LYS A 192 25.28 7.40 4.24
N LEU A 193 25.78 6.97 5.39
CA LEU A 193 25.71 7.76 6.62
C LEU A 193 27.01 8.53 6.93
N GLY A 194 28.15 8.13 6.32
CA GLY A 194 29.43 8.79 6.52
C GLY A 194 29.68 10.03 5.66
N GLU A 195 29.16 10.08 4.44
CA GLU A 195 29.42 11.13 3.45
C GLU A 195 28.30 12.17 3.29
N ALA A 196 27.11 11.91 3.85
CA ALA A 196 25.99 12.84 3.74
C ALA A 196 26.34 14.19 4.39
N ASP A 197 26.23 15.26 3.62
CA ASP A 197 26.46 16.62 4.08
C ASP A 197 25.25 17.13 4.88
N TRP A 198 25.12 16.59 6.08
CA TRP A 198 24.08 16.93 7.04
C TRP A 198 24.05 18.43 7.41
N LYS A 199 25.08 19.20 7.02
CA LYS A 199 25.15 20.65 7.28
C LYS A 199 24.21 21.48 6.43
N LYS A 200 23.85 21.02 5.24
CA LYS A 200 22.96 21.77 4.34
C LYS A 200 21.51 21.82 4.82
N HIS A 201 21.10 20.86 5.64
CA HIS A 201 19.74 20.72 6.15
C HIS A 201 19.57 21.20 7.61
N LEU A 202 20.63 21.68 8.23
CA LEU A 202 20.64 22.16 9.62
C LEU A 202 19.85 23.46 9.89
N GLY A 203 19.23 24.04 8.88
CA GLY A 203 18.53 25.35 9.00
C GLY A 203 17.01 25.29 9.07
N THR A 204 16.37 24.13 8.89
CA THR A 204 14.90 24.09 8.67
C THR A 204 14.11 23.19 9.62
N SER A 205 14.69 22.36 10.44
CA SER A 205 13.91 21.63 11.47
C SER A 205 14.77 21.16 12.66
N ASP A 206 14.52 21.75 13.80
CA ASP A 206 15.10 21.34 15.11
C ASP A 206 14.68 19.92 15.53
N SER A 207 13.68 19.32 14.88
CA SER A 207 13.04 18.07 15.31
C SER A 207 13.82 16.80 14.92
N VAL A 208 14.47 16.75 13.76
CA VAL A 208 15.16 15.56 13.25
C VAL A 208 16.38 15.18 14.11
N PHE A 209 17.10 16.19 14.63
CA PHE A 209 18.29 15.95 15.47
C PHE A 209 17.95 15.51 16.90
N VAL A 210 16.87 16.01 17.46
CA VAL A 210 16.36 15.52 18.76
C VAL A 210 15.97 14.05 18.61
N ASN A 211 15.40 13.67 17.49
CA ASN A 211 14.95 12.31 17.20
C ASN A 211 16.10 11.33 17.01
N ALA A 212 17.19 11.69 16.32
CA ALA A 212 18.35 10.82 16.16
C ALA A 212 19.08 10.56 17.49
N SER A 213 19.14 11.55 18.39
CA SER A 213 19.68 11.37 19.74
C SER A 213 18.79 10.51 20.62
N THR A 214 17.47 10.67 20.53
CA THR A 214 16.48 9.83 21.22
C THR A 214 16.53 8.39 20.71
N TRP A 215 16.76 8.18 19.41
CA TRP A 215 17.02 6.87 18.81
C TRP A 215 18.27 6.20 19.38
N GLY A 216 19.38 6.91 19.42
CA GLY A 216 20.63 6.42 20.00
C GLY A 216 20.48 6.02 21.48
N LEU A 217 19.68 6.76 22.24
CA LEU A 217 19.42 6.51 23.66
C LEU A 217 18.42 5.37 23.90
N MET A 218 17.36 5.26 23.11
CA MET A 218 16.46 4.09 23.15
C MET A 218 17.19 2.78 22.86
N LEU A 219 18.14 2.82 21.93
CA LEU A 219 18.90 1.65 21.49
C LEU A 219 19.90 1.16 22.51
N THR A 220 20.43 2.02 23.35
CA THR A 220 21.40 1.66 24.39
C THR A 220 20.75 1.29 25.72
N GLY A 221 19.42 1.42 25.85
CA GLY A 221 18.68 1.12 27.08
C GLY A 221 19.00 2.05 28.25
N HIS A 222 19.75 3.13 28.03
CA HIS A 222 20.14 4.09 29.04
C HIS A 222 19.51 5.45 28.76
N LEU A 223 18.44 5.77 29.46
CA LEU A 223 17.87 7.12 29.56
C LEU A 223 18.81 7.98 30.41
N VAL A 224 19.82 8.55 29.80
CA VAL A 224 20.63 9.58 30.45
C VAL A 224 20.03 10.94 30.06
N ALA A 225 19.63 11.71 31.05
CA ALA A 225 19.23 13.09 30.86
C ALA A 225 20.37 13.87 30.20
N LEU A 226 20.20 14.28 28.95
CA LEU A 226 21.20 15.07 28.24
C LEU A 226 21.13 16.53 28.72
N ALA A 227 22.24 17.04 29.19
CA ALA A 227 22.41 18.45 29.51
C ALA A 227 22.19 19.34 28.25
N GLU A 228 21.65 20.54 28.41
CA GLU A 228 21.34 21.49 27.32
C GLU A 228 22.54 21.84 26.41
N ASP A 229 23.75 21.74 26.89
CA ASP A 229 24.97 22.02 26.11
C ASP A 229 25.27 20.98 25.04
N THR A 230 24.76 19.74 25.17
CA THR A 230 24.94 18.67 24.16
C THR A 230 24.05 18.85 22.95
N ARG A 231 23.02 19.68 23.05
CA ARG A 231 22.11 20.03 21.93
C ARG A 231 22.79 20.88 20.84
N ARG A 232 23.86 21.61 21.17
CA ARG A 232 24.52 22.54 20.24
C ARG A 232 25.62 21.92 19.36
N ASP A 233 26.18 20.75 19.71
CA ASP A 233 27.23 20.07 18.93
C ASP A 233 26.90 18.59 18.67
N PHE A 234 25.69 18.33 18.20
CA PHE A 234 25.22 16.97 17.94
C PHE A 234 25.98 16.30 16.79
N THR A 235 26.32 17.03 15.72
CA THR A 235 27.09 16.49 14.59
C THR A 235 28.45 15.97 15.03
N GLY A 236 29.10 16.69 15.94
CA GLY A 236 30.34 16.26 16.53
C GLY A 236 30.17 15.09 17.51
N ALA A 237 29.08 15.05 18.27
CA ALA A 237 28.73 13.95 19.16
C ALA A 237 28.40 12.67 18.41
N PHE A 238 27.61 12.76 17.31
CA PHE A 238 27.26 11.63 16.46
C PHE A 238 28.49 11.07 15.71
N LYS A 239 29.32 11.94 15.10
CA LYS A 239 30.62 11.51 14.51
C LYS A 239 31.53 10.86 15.52
N ARG A 240 31.56 11.35 16.77
CA ARG A 240 32.32 10.74 17.85
C ARG A 240 31.75 9.40 18.30
N LEU A 241 30.42 9.26 18.29
CA LEU A 241 29.74 8.00 18.63
C LEU A 241 29.97 6.94 17.54
N VAL A 242 29.77 7.27 16.27
CA VAL A 242 30.00 6.37 15.13
C VAL A 242 31.50 6.02 15.04
N GLY A 243 32.40 6.99 15.25
CA GLY A 243 33.84 6.77 15.23
C GLY A 243 34.39 5.98 16.43
N ARG A 244 33.70 6.00 17.60
CA ARG A 244 34.09 5.26 18.79
C ARG A 244 33.40 3.91 18.95
N ALA A 245 32.14 3.81 18.56
CA ALA A 245 31.32 2.61 18.73
C ALA A 245 31.42 1.63 17.52
N GLY A 246 31.85 2.13 16.35
CA GLY A 246 32.03 1.35 15.13
C GLY A 246 30.70 0.95 14.43
N GLU A 247 30.84 0.50 13.21
CA GLU A 247 29.72 0.05 12.34
C GLU A 247 28.84 -1.03 12.99
N PRO A 248 29.35 -1.97 13.81
CA PRO A 248 28.49 -3.00 14.41
C PRO A 248 27.40 -2.44 15.34
N VAL A 249 27.69 -1.35 16.06
CA VAL A 249 26.71 -0.72 16.97
C VAL A 249 25.63 0.00 16.19
N VAL A 250 26.00 0.74 15.13
CA VAL A 250 25.03 1.39 14.23
C VAL A 250 24.13 0.35 13.57
N ARG A 251 24.69 -0.76 13.09
CA ARG A 251 23.92 -1.85 12.50
C ARG A 251 22.95 -2.48 13.50
N LEU A 252 23.39 -2.73 14.74
CA LEU A 252 22.51 -3.25 15.79
C LEU A 252 21.40 -2.25 16.09
N ALA A 253 21.73 -0.96 16.13
CA ALA A 253 20.81 0.13 16.35
C ALA A 253 19.72 0.19 15.26
N VAL A 254 20.12 0.18 13.99
CA VAL A 254 19.16 0.18 12.87
C VAL A 254 18.28 -1.08 12.88
N ARG A 255 18.86 -2.26 13.12
CA ARG A 255 18.07 -3.50 13.24
C ARG A 255 17.05 -3.46 14.38
N GLN A 256 17.42 -2.86 15.52
CA GLN A 256 16.47 -2.72 16.64
C GLN A 256 15.38 -1.73 16.32
N ALA A 257 15.70 -0.61 15.68
CA ALA A 257 14.73 0.36 15.21
C ALA A 257 13.71 -0.26 14.24
N MET A 258 14.19 -1.05 13.30
CA MET A 258 13.32 -1.77 12.35
C MET A 258 12.46 -2.82 13.05
N ARG A 259 12.97 -3.46 14.10
CA ARG A 259 12.18 -4.39 14.91
C ARG A 259 11.04 -3.67 15.63
N ILE A 260 11.31 -2.48 16.18
CA ILE A 260 10.29 -1.64 16.83
C ILE A 260 9.25 -1.17 15.82
N MET A 261 9.68 -0.65 14.65
CA MET A 261 8.76 -0.26 13.57
C MET A 261 7.97 -1.46 13.03
N GLY A 262 8.63 -2.60 12.83
CA GLY A 262 7.97 -3.83 12.44
C GLY A 262 6.87 -4.21 13.42
N HIS A 263 7.13 -4.15 14.71
CA HIS A 263 6.15 -4.45 15.76
C HIS A 263 4.96 -3.47 15.76
N GLN A 264 5.16 -2.22 15.34
CA GLN A 264 4.10 -1.23 15.21
C GLN A 264 3.11 -1.58 14.09
N PHE A 265 3.63 -2.07 12.95
CA PHE A 265 2.82 -2.31 11.74
C PHE A 265 2.45 -3.77 11.48
N VAL A 266 3.05 -4.72 12.22
CA VAL A 266 2.73 -6.16 12.16
C VAL A 266 1.91 -6.53 13.38
N MET A 267 0.79 -7.21 13.16
CA MET A 267 -0.07 -7.69 14.25
C MET A 267 0.59 -8.80 15.06
N GLY A 268 1.40 -9.63 14.41
CA GLY A 268 2.18 -10.71 15.02
C GLY A 268 3.12 -11.35 14.02
N ARG A 269 4.21 -11.96 14.47
CA ARG A 269 5.13 -12.72 13.60
C ARG A 269 4.53 -14.04 13.15
N THR A 270 3.57 -14.55 13.92
CA THR A 270 2.82 -15.76 13.63
C THR A 270 1.34 -15.47 13.79
N ILE A 271 0.49 -16.28 13.14
CA ILE A 271 -0.96 -16.15 13.29
C ILE A 271 -1.40 -16.29 14.77
N LYS A 272 -0.71 -17.11 15.55
CA LYS A 272 -0.99 -17.28 16.98
C LYS A 272 -0.74 -15.98 17.74
N GLU A 273 0.45 -15.35 17.57
CA GLU A 273 0.76 -14.06 18.20
C GLU A 273 -0.26 -12.99 17.81
N ALA A 274 -0.65 -12.95 16.53
CA ALA A 274 -1.64 -11.99 16.03
C ALA A 274 -3.02 -12.19 16.66
N LEU A 275 -3.42 -13.44 16.83
CA LEU A 275 -4.68 -13.77 17.51
C LEU A 275 -4.65 -13.41 18.99
N ASP A 276 -3.55 -13.74 19.69
CA ASP A 276 -3.40 -13.42 21.10
C ASP A 276 -3.45 -11.90 21.32
N ARG A 277 -2.81 -11.12 20.44
CA ARG A 277 -2.86 -9.65 20.48
C ARG A 277 -4.26 -9.10 20.15
N ALA A 278 -5.02 -9.74 19.26
CA ALA A 278 -6.39 -9.33 18.94
C ALA A 278 -7.34 -9.46 20.14
N ASP A 279 -7.07 -10.35 21.07
CA ASP A 279 -7.89 -10.57 22.28
C ASP A 279 -7.55 -9.59 23.43
N GLU A 280 -6.46 -8.82 23.32
CA GLU A 280 -6.18 -7.77 24.28
C GLU A 280 -7.34 -6.80 24.35
N LYS A 281 -7.68 -6.34 25.56
CA LYS A 281 -8.88 -5.53 25.85
C LYS A 281 -9.07 -4.36 24.87
N GLU A 282 -7.98 -3.69 24.51
CA GLU A 282 -7.99 -2.53 23.63
C GLU A 282 -8.27 -2.92 22.16
N ASN A 283 -7.89 -4.13 21.78
CA ASN A 283 -7.97 -4.66 20.43
C ASN A 283 -9.28 -5.43 20.19
N ALA A 284 -9.89 -5.98 21.22
CA ALA A 284 -11.08 -6.84 21.14
C ALA A 284 -12.35 -6.11 20.63
N VAL A 285 -12.33 -4.78 20.56
CA VAL A 285 -13.43 -3.97 20.04
C VAL A 285 -13.47 -3.91 18.51
N TYR A 286 -12.41 -4.38 17.84
CA TYR A 286 -12.27 -4.38 16.40
C TYR A 286 -12.56 -5.76 15.80
N ARG A 287 -12.95 -5.76 14.52
CA ARG A 287 -12.88 -6.96 13.66
C ARG A 287 -11.50 -7.03 13.00
N TYR A 288 -11.11 -8.20 12.52
CA TYR A 288 -9.78 -8.38 11.92
C TYR A 288 -9.88 -9.06 10.56
N SER A 289 -9.06 -8.59 9.61
CA SER A 289 -8.73 -9.28 8.36
C SER A 289 -7.23 -9.55 8.37
N TYR A 290 -6.85 -10.82 8.57
CA TYR A 290 -5.45 -11.20 8.67
C TYR A 290 -4.84 -11.34 7.28
N ASP A 291 -3.68 -10.72 7.06
CA ASP A 291 -2.87 -10.83 5.85
C ASP A 291 -1.58 -11.58 6.18
N MET A 292 -1.48 -12.82 5.72
CA MET A 292 -0.22 -13.55 5.80
C MET A 292 0.75 -12.90 4.82
N LEU A 293 1.77 -12.21 5.34
CA LEU A 293 2.74 -11.51 4.52
C LEU A 293 3.40 -12.47 3.53
N GLY A 294 3.53 -12.02 2.31
CA GLY A 294 4.04 -12.76 1.17
C GLY A 294 3.25 -12.42 -0.08
N GLU A 295 3.97 -12.06 -1.14
CA GLU A 295 3.43 -11.70 -2.45
C GLU A 295 4.45 -12.06 -3.53
N ALA A 296 4.03 -12.08 -4.78
CA ALA A 296 4.89 -12.29 -5.94
C ALA A 296 5.80 -13.53 -5.79
N ALA A 297 5.23 -14.72 -5.59
CA ALA A 297 5.97 -15.97 -5.59
C ALA A 297 6.81 -16.09 -6.86
N LEU A 298 8.11 -16.33 -6.73
CA LEU A 298 9.03 -16.47 -7.86
C LEU A 298 9.12 -17.91 -8.35
N THR A 299 8.91 -18.85 -7.44
CA THR A 299 9.03 -20.28 -7.72
C THR A 299 7.80 -21.04 -7.24
N GLN A 300 7.62 -22.27 -7.74
CA GLN A 300 6.55 -23.15 -7.25
C GLN A 300 6.66 -23.46 -5.76
N PRO A 301 7.85 -23.77 -5.18
CA PRO A 301 8.01 -23.91 -3.75
C PRO A 301 7.60 -22.67 -2.94
N ASP A 302 7.81 -21.45 -3.45
CA ASP A 302 7.33 -20.24 -2.78
C ASP A 302 5.80 -20.21 -2.74
N ALA A 303 5.15 -20.49 -3.87
CA ALA A 303 3.70 -20.52 -3.96
C ALA A 303 3.09 -21.59 -3.02
N GLU A 304 3.73 -22.75 -2.89
CA GLU A 304 3.30 -23.82 -1.98
C GLU A 304 3.47 -23.41 -0.51
N ARG A 305 4.57 -22.75 -0.17
CA ARG A 305 4.83 -22.21 1.17
C ARG A 305 3.74 -21.20 1.56
N TYR A 306 3.42 -20.25 0.69
CA TYR A 306 2.37 -19.26 0.93
C TYR A 306 0.98 -19.90 0.99
N TYR A 307 0.67 -20.84 0.12
CA TYR A 307 -0.59 -21.60 0.20
C TYR A 307 -0.76 -22.28 1.53
N LYS A 308 0.29 -22.97 2.01
CA LYS A 308 0.29 -23.61 3.32
C LYS A 308 0.07 -22.60 4.45
N ALA A 309 0.71 -21.44 4.40
CA ALA A 309 0.53 -20.38 5.39
C ALA A 309 -0.93 -19.90 5.46
N TYR A 310 -1.60 -19.74 4.31
CA TYR A 310 -3.04 -19.42 4.27
C TYR A 310 -3.89 -20.53 4.86
N VAL A 311 -3.64 -21.80 4.53
CA VAL A 311 -4.37 -22.94 5.10
C VAL A 311 -4.22 -23.00 6.62
N ASP A 312 -3.00 -22.86 7.13
CA ASP A 312 -2.70 -22.89 8.57
C ASP A 312 -3.39 -21.70 9.28
N ALA A 313 -3.38 -20.51 8.68
CA ALA A 313 -4.04 -19.33 9.23
C ALA A 313 -5.57 -19.49 9.27
N ILE A 314 -6.20 -19.96 8.19
CA ILE A 314 -7.66 -20.19 8.15
C ILE A 314 -8.08 -21.20 9.24
N ASN A 315 -7.33 -22.28 9.41
CA ASN A 315 -7.62 -23.27 10.45
C ASN A 315 -7.44 -22.70 11.86
N ALA A 316 -6.42 -21.88 12.10
CA ALA A 316 -6.21 -21.21 13.38
C ALA A 316 -7.36 -20.25 13.73
N LEU A 317 -7.81 -19.46 12.74
CA LEU A 317 -8.96 -18.56 12.86
C LEU A 317 -10.25 -19.33 13.17
N GLY A 318 -10.52 -20.43 12.44
CA GLY A 318 -11.69 -21.27 12.64
C GLY A 318 -11.72 -21.93 14.02
N ASN A 319 -10.59 -22.43 14.51
CA ASN A 319 -10.48 -23.05 15.84
C ASN A 319 -10.77 -22.03 16.94
N ARG A 320 -10.28 -20.79 16.81
CA ARG A 320 -10.52 -19.72 17.77
C ARG A 320 -11.99 -19.27 17.77
N SER A 321 -12.57 -19.06 16.59
CA SER A 321 -13.99 -18.71 16.44
C SER A 321 -14.91 -19.78 17.03
N ALA A 322 -14.55 -21.06 16.87
CA ALA A 322 -15.29 -22.17 17.46
C ALA A 322 -15.22 -22.17 19.00
N ALA A 323 -14.03 -21.90 19.56
CA ALA A 323 -13.81 -21.81 21.01
C ALA A 323 -14.58 -20.64 21.63
N ALA A 324 -14.68 -19.51 20.92
CA ALA A 324 -15.40 -18.33 21.39
C ALA A 324 -16.92 -18.39 21.24
N LYS A 325 -17.52 -19.54 20.85
CA LYS A 325 -18.95 -19.68 20.53
C LYS A 325 -19.47 -18.67 19.49
N GLN A 326 -18.59 -18.17 18.64
CA GLN A 326 -18.89 -17.14 17.64
C GLN A 326 -19.64 -17.68 16.40
N ARG A 327 -19.90 -19.00 16.33
CA ARG A 327 -20.59 -19.63 15.19
C ARG A 327 -22.04 -19.16 14.98
N GLU A 328 -22.63 -18.48 15.94
CA GLU A 328 -24.00 -17.93 15.83
C GLU A 328 -24.03 -16.50 15.25
N LYS A 329 -22.85 -15.87 15.03
CA LYS A 329 -22.77 -14.53 14.45
C LYS A 329 -22.73 -14.60 12.92
N ASP A 330 -23.24 -13.54 12.28
CA ASP A 330 -23.08 -13.36 10.83
C ASP A 330 -21.58 -13.44 10.46
N VAL A 331 -21.26 -14.09 9.34
CA VAL A 331 -19.90 -14.18 8.81
C VAL A 331 -19.24 -12.80 8.63
N LEU A 332 -20.05 -11.75 8.49
CA LEU A 332 -19.57 -10.37 8.43
C LEU A 332 -18.99 -9.87 9.75
N ASP A 333 -19.41 -10.44 10.89
CA ASP A 333 -18.85 -10.12 12.21
C ASP A 333 -17.62 -10.97 12.55
N ALA A 334 -17.46 -12.08 11.85
CA ALA A 334 -16.35 -13.00 12.03
C ALA A 334 -15.02 -12.40 11.55
N PRO A 335 -13.87 -12.90 12.02
CA PRO A 335 -12.59 -12.59 11.42
C PRO A 335 -12.54 -13.03 9.96
N SER A 336 -11.66 -12.43 9.18
CA SER A 336 -11.44 -12.78 7.78
C SER A 336 -9.95 -12.93 7.47
N ILE A 337 -9.65 -13.55 6.34
CA ILE A 337 -8.31 -13.63 5.79
C ILE A 337 -8.24 -12.86 4.47
N SER A 338 -7.13 -12.13 4.25
CA SER A 338 -6.79 -11.49 2.98
C SER A 338 -5.79 -12.35 2.23
N VAL A 339 -6.06 -12.58 0.93
CA VAL A 339 -5.26 -13.48 0.08
C VAL A 339 -4.78 -12.73 -1.16
N LYS A 340 -3.50 -12.86 -1.49
CA LYS A 340 -2.91 -12.32 -2.73
C LYS A 340 -2.75 -13.42 -3.77
N LEU A 341 -3.23 -13.18 -4.97
CA LEU A 341 -3.16 -14.15 -6.07
C LEU A 341 -1.70 -14.39 -6.51
N SER A 342 -0.89 -13.35 -6.50
CA SER A 342 0.54 -13.44 -6.86
C SER A 342 1.36 -14.30 -5.88
N ALA A 343 0.91 -14.45 -4.65
CA ALA A 343 1.54 -15.35 -3.69
C ALA A 343 1.35 -16.84 -4.02
N LEU A 344 0.32 -17.18 -4.79
CA LEU A 344 -0.12 -18.56 -5.00
C LEU A 344 0.25 -19.14 -6.36
N HIS A 345 0.83 -18.31 -7.25
CA HIS A 345 1.23 -18.75 -8.58
C HIS A 345 2.44 -17.96 -9.09
N PRO A 346 3.60 -18.62 -9.41
CA PRO A 346 4.83 -17.93 -9.79
C PRO A 346 4.78 -17.29 -11.17
N ARG A 347 3.74 -17.58 -11.95
CA ARG A 347 3.51 -17.01 -13.29
C ARG A 347 2.14 -16.39 -13.41
N TYR A 348 1.77 -15.60 -12.41
CA TYR A 348 0.51 -14.86 -12.40
C TYR A 348 0.58 -13.66 -13.36
N GLU A 349 0.41 -13.94 -14.63
CA GLU A 349 0.57 -13.03 -15.78
C GLU A 349 -0.55 -13.24 -16.79
N VAL A 350 -1.04 -12.15 -17.41
CA VAL A 350 -2.10 -12.21 -18.46
C VAL A 350 -1.68 -13.06 -19.65
N ALA A 351 -0.40 -12.99 -20.06
CA ALA A 351 0.15 -13.82 -21.14
C ALA A 351 0.04 -15.34 -20.90
N LYS A 352 -0.18 -15.74 -19.65
CA LYS A 352 -0.35 -17.15 -19.24
C LYS A 352 -1.76 -17.45 -18.71
N ARG A 353 -2.73 -16.64 -19.12
CA ARG A 353 -4.11 -16.66 -18.59
C ARG A 353 -4.72 -18.07 -18.50
N ALA A 354 -4.62 -18.86 -19.58
CA ALA A 354 -5.20 -20.21 -19.61
C ALA A 354 -4.61 -21.12 -18.53
N ARG A 355 -3.28 -21.12 -18.40
CA ARG A 355 -2.54 -21.87 -17.39
C ARG A 355 -2.87 -21.39 -15.99
N VAL A 356 -2.81 -20.07 -15.79
CA VAL A 356 -3.10 -19.44 -14.48
C VAL A 356 -4.53 -19.79 -14.05
N HIS A 357 -5.50 -19.70 -14.96
CA HIS A 357 -6.88 -20.05 -14.66
C HIS A 357 -7.01 -21.53 -14.26
N ALA A 358 -6.38 -22.44 -14.99
CA ALA A 358 -6.42 -23.88 -14.70
C ALA A 358 -5.75 -24.24 -13.35
N GLU A 359 -4.65 -23.58 -13.00
CA GLU A 359 -3.85 -23.92 -11.81
C GLU A 359 -4.25 -23.13 -10.54
N LEU A 360 -4.65 -21.86 -10.68
CA LEU A 360 -4.89 -20.98 -9.54
C LEU A 360 -6.36 -20.97 -9.08
N THR A 361 -7.33 -21.04 -10.02
CA THR A 361 -8.76 -21.04 -9.65
C THR A 361 -9.11 -22.16 -8.66
N PRO A 362 -8.68 -23.43 -8.86
CA PRO A 362 -8.94 -24.48 -7.89
C PRO A 362 -8.32 -24.23 -6.52
N LYS A 363 -7.14 -23.61 -6.45
CA LYS A 363 -6.50 -23.27 -5.17
C LYS A 363 -7.29 -22.21 -4.41
N ILE A 364 -7.77 -21.16 -5.08
CA ILE A 364 -8.59 -20.13 -4.46
C ILE A 364 -9.94 -20.69 -4.02
N LEU A 365 -10.55 -21.54 -4.84
CA LEU A 365 -11.79 -22.22 -4.46
C LEU A 365 -11.60 -23.09 -3.20
N ALA A 366 -10.52 -23.86 -3.12
CA ALA A 366 -10.22 -24.68 -1.95
C ALA A 366 -10.01 -23.83 -0.68
N LEU A 367 -9.33 -22.68 -0.77
CA LEU A 367 -9.20 -21.76 0.35
C LEU A 367 -10.55 -21.15 0.74
N ALA A 368 -11.40 -20.78 -0.22
CA ALA A 368 -12.74 -20.24 0.03
C ALA A 368 -13.65 -21.29 0.73
N GLN A 369 -13.63 -22.53 0.25
CA GLN A 369 -14.35 -23.64 0.89
C GLN A 369 -13.86 -23.89 2.32
N LEU A 370 -12.54 -23.82 2.53
CA LEU A 370 -11.94 -23.96 3.86
C LEU A 370 -12.35 -22.80 4.78
N ALA A 371 -12.38 -21.57 4.29
CA ALA A 371 -12.85 -20.40 5.03
C ALA A 371 -14.33 -20.52 5.39
N MET A 372 -15.18 -20.91 4.43
CA MET A 372 -16.60 -21.19 4.65
C MET A 372 -16.81 -22.25 5.74
N LYS A 373 -16.08 -23.37 5.65
CA LYS A 373 -16.14 -24.46 6.65
C LYS A 373 -15.78 -23.97 8.05
N ASN A 374 -14.83 -23.05 8.15
CA ASN A 374 -14.36 -22.47 9.40
C ASN A 374 -15.21 -21.27 9.87
N GLY A 375 -16.25 -20.86 9.14
CA GLY A 375 -17.14 -19.77 9.50
C GLY A 375 -16.48 -18.39 9.49
N ILE A 376 -15.45 -18.18 8.66
CA ILE A 376 -14.72 -16.91 8.53
C ILE A 376 -14.91 -16.31 7.14
N GLY A 377 -14.63 -15.00 6.99
CA GLY A 377 -14.60 -14.34 5.70
C GLY A 377 -13.27 -14.54 4.96
N MET A 378 -13.29 -14.37 3.62
CA MET A 378 -12.09 -14.35 2.77
C MET A 378 -12.18 -13.22 1.77
N THR A 379 -11.15 -12.38 1.70
CA THR A 379 -11.06 -11.28 0.74
C THR A 379 -9.84 -11.47 -0.15
N VAL A 380 -10.01 -11.39 -1.46
CA VAL A 380 -8.88 -11.35 -2.41
C VAL A 380 -8.41 -9.91 -2.53
N ASP A 381 -7.15 -9.66 -2.22
CA ASP A 381 -6.53 -8.34 -2.32
C ASP A 381 -6.31 -7.95 -3.80
N ALA A 382 -6.44 -6.66 -4.09
CA ALA A 382 -6.12 -6.10 -5.39
C ALA A 382 -4.61 -5.82 -5.48
N GLU A 383 -4.04 -6.14 -6.63
CA GLU A 383 -2.63 -5.97 -6.93
C GLU A 383 -2.46 -4.99 -8.11
N GLU A 384 -1.43 -5.14 -8.95
CA GLU A 384 -1.16 -4.21 -10.05
C GLU A 384 -2.32 -4.13 -11.08
N ALA A 385 -2.45 -2.98 -11.70
CA ALA A 385 -3.57 -2.69 -12.61
C ALA A 385 -3.64 -3.62 -13.81
N ASP A 386 -2.51 -4.07 -14.35
CA ASP A 386 -2.46 -4.99 -15.49
C ASP A 386 -3.02 -6.39 -15.16
N ARG A 387 -3.05 -6.78 -13.88
CA ARG A 387 -3.60 -8.06 -13.41
C ARG A 387 -5.08 -8.04 -13.11
N LEU A 388 -5.73 -6.85 -13.13
CA LEU A 388 -7.13 -6.71 -12.69
C LEU A 388 -8.07 -7.67 -13.41
N GLU A 389 -8.02 -7.72 -14.75
CA GLU A 389 -8.96 -8.55 -15.51
C GLU A 389 -8.76 -10.04 -15.27
N LEU A 390 -7.50 -10.48 -15.19
CA LEU A 390 -7.18 -11.86 -14.83
C LEU A 390 -7.65 -12.20 -13.41
N SER A 391 -7.52 -11.27 -12.46
CA SER A 391 -8.03 -11.47 -11.11
C SER A 391 -9.54 -11.59 -11.08
N LEU A 392 -10.26 -10.74 -11.85
CA LEU A 392 -11.73 -10.79 -11.92
C LEU A 392 -12.25 -12.09 -12.56
N ASP A 393 -11.48 -12.70 -13.48
CA ASP A 393 -11.83 -14.01 -14.05
C ASP A 393 -11.82 -15.10 -12.98
N ILE A 394 -10.73 -15.16 -12.21
CA ILE A 394 -10.54 -16.15 -11.15
C ILE A 394 -11.56 -15.94 -10.04
N ILE A 395 -11.68 -14.70 -9.56
CA ILE A 395 -12.58 -14.33 -8.46
C ILE A 395 -14.03 -14.57 -8.86
N GLY A 396 -14.42 -14.20 -10.09
CA GLY A 396 -15.77 -14.42 -10.62
C GLY A 396 -16.11 -15.91 -10.75
N ALA A 397 -15.16 -16.72 -11.22
CA ALA A 397 -15.33 -18.17 -11.31
C ALA A 397 -15.54 -18.80 -9.92
N VAL A 398 -14.74 -18.42 -8.95
CA VAL A 398 -14.87 -18.89 -7.55
C VAL A 398 -16.19 -18.42 -6.94
N PHE A 399 -16.58 -17.16 -7.16
CA PHE A 399 -17.84 -16.65 -6.63
C PHE A 399 -19.06 -17.40 -7.19
N ALA A 400 -19.02 -17.78 -8.46
CA ALA A 400 -20.11 -18.49 -9.11
C ALA A 400 -20.16 -19.99 -8.77
N ASP A 401 -19.16 -20.52 -8.06
CA ASP A 401 -19.10 -21.95 -7.75
C ASP A 401 -20.22 -22.38 -6.79
N PRO A 402 -21.02 -23.41 -7.15
CA PRO A 402 -22.14 -23.87 -6.31
C PRO A 402 -21.73 -24.36 -4.92
N SER A 403 -20.49 -24.81 -4.74
CA SER A 403 -20.01 -25.30 -3.43
C SER A 403 -19.93 -24.21 -2.36
N LEU A 404 -20.02 -22.94 -2.77
CA LEU A 404 -20.04 -21.77 -1.89
C LEU A 404 -21.44 -21.17 -1.71
N GLU A 405 -22.50 -21.88 -2.12
CA GLU A 405 -23.87 -21.41 -1.97
C GLU A 405 -24.21 -21.11 -0.49
N GLY A 406 -24.95 -20.02 -0.25
CA GLY A 406 -25.33 -19.57 1.09
C GLY A 406 -24.23 -18.88 1.89
N TRP A 407 -22.98 -18.88 1.43
CA TRP A 407 -21.90 -18.18 2.12
C TRP A 407 -21.65 -16.77 1.57
N ASN A 408 -21.84 -15.78 2.44
CA ASN A 408 -21.67 -14.35 2.13
C ASN A 408 -20.33 -13.77 2.65
N GLY A 409 -19.34 -14.63 2.91
CA GLY A 409 -18.04 -14.21 3.44
C GLY A 409 -16.97 -14.00 2.38
N PHE A 410 -17.26 -14.22 1.08
CA PHE A 410 -16.30 -14.02 0.00
C PHE A 410 -16.32 -12.61 -0.54
N GLY A 411 -15.15 -12.07 -0.82
CA GLY A 411 -15.02 -10.70 -1.32
C GLY A 411 -13.69 -10.39 -2.00
N LEU A 412 -13.57 -9.13 -2.42
CA LEU A 412 -12.37 -8.62 -3.05
C LEU A 412 -12.13 -7.15 -2.69
N ALA A 413 -10.90 -6.68 -2.91
CA ALA A 413 -10.58 -5.27 -2.85
C ALA A 413 -10.76 -4.62 -4.23
N VAL A 414 -11.29 -3.39 -4.25
CA VAL A 414 -11.42 -2.53 -5.42
C VAL A 414 -10.64 -1.24 -5.17
N GLN A 415 -9.80 -0.86 -6.12
CA GLN A 415 -8.88 0.28 -6.01
C GLN A 415 -9.44 1.49 -6.75
N ALA A 416 -9.92 2.48 -6.00
CA ALA A 416 -10.56 3.68 -6.55
C ALA A 416 -9.64 4.56 -7.40
N TYR A 417 -8.31 4.44 -7.26
CA TYR A 417 -7.37 5.18 -8.09
C TYR A 417 -7.34 4.67 -9.55
N GLN A 418 -7.89 3.47 -9.82
CA GLN A 418 -8.03 2.97 -11.18
C GLN A 418 -9.27 3.57 -11.86
N LYS A 419 -9.11 4.05 -13.07
CA LYS A 419 -10.23 4.57 -13.90
C LYS A 419 -11.31 3.53 -14.17
N ARG A 420 -10.98 2.25 -14.01
CA ARG A 420 -11.88 1.09 -14.17
C ARG A 420 -12.75 0.81 -12.96
N ALA A 421 -12.43 1.35 -11.76
CA ALA A 421 -13.07 0.99 -10.50
C ALA A 421 -14.61 1.11 -10.51
N PRO A 422 -15.23 2.17 -11.04
CA PRO A 422 -16.68 2.28 -11.09
C PRO A 422 -17.35 1.13 -11.89
N PHE A 423 -16.73 0.74 -12.99
CA PHE A 423 -17.23 -0.33 -13.86
C PHE A 423 -17.04 -1.73 -13.24
N VAL A 424 -15.99 -1.89 -12.45
CA VAL A 424 -15.79 -3.12 -11.62
C VAL A 424 -16.93 -3.26 -10.63
N ILE A 425 -17.34 -2.18 -9.96
CA ILE A 425 -18.45 -2.19 -8.99
C ILE A 425 -19.77 -2.55 -9.69
N ASP A 426 -20.02 -1.99 -10.88
CA ASP A 426 -21.20 -2.32 -11.67
C ASP A 426 -21.24 -3.82 -12.03
N TRP A 427 -20.10 -4.37 -12.49
CA TRP A 427 -19.97 -5.80 -12.79
C TRP A 427 -20.18 -6.68 -11.55
N LEU A 428 -19.65 -6.28 -10.39
CA LEU A 428 -19.87 -7.00 -9.13
C LEU A 428 -21.35 -7.01 -8.74
N ALA A 429 -22.05 -5.88 -8.89
CA ALA A 429 -23.49 -5.80 -8.63
C ALA A 429 -24.31 -6.69 -9.58
N GLU A 430 -23.93 -6.76 -10.86
CA GLU A 430 -24.57 -7.65 -11.84
C GLU A 430 -24.34 -9.13 -11.51
N THR A 431 -23.10 -9.51 -11.19
CA THR A 431 -22.75 -10.90 -10.83
C THR A 431 -23.40 -11.35 -9.53
N ALA A 432 -23.47 -10.47 -8.53
CA ALA A 432 -24.18 -10.74 -7.28
C ALA A 432 -25.66 -11.07 -7.51
N ARG A 433 -26.35 -10.27 -8.32
CA ARG A 433 -27.77 -10.49 -8.65
C ARG A 433 -27.98 -11.79 -9.43
N LYS A 434 -27.10 -12.09 -10.42
CA LYS A 434 -27.16 -13.32 -11.21
C LYS A 434 -26.99 -14.57 -10.34
N ALA A 435 -26.06 -14.51 -9.37
CA ALA A 435 -25.78 -15.62 -8.48
C ALA A 435 -26.70 -15.67 -7.24
N ASN A 436 -27.56 -14.68 -7.04
CA ASN A 436 -28.34 -14.49 -5.82
C ASN A 436 -27.46 -14.56 -4.55
N ARG A 437 -26.29 -13.92 -4.58
CA ARG A 437 -25.29 -13.92 -3.52
C ARG A 437 -24.77 -12.51 -3.29
N ARG A 438 -24.10 -12.30 -2.14
CA ARG A 438 -23.56 -11.01 -1.73
C ARG A 438 -22.04 -11.01 -1.74
N TRP A 439 -21.44 -9.99 -2.33
CA TRP A 439 -20.01 -9.70 -2.22
C TRP A 439 -19.67 -8.91 -0.97
N CYS A 440 -18.52 -9.20 -0.33
CA CYS A 440 -17.84 -8.26 0.53
C CYS A 440 -16.86 -7.43 -0.31
N VAL A 441 -17.08 -6.12 -0.44
CA VAL A 441 -16.24 -5.26 -1.29
C VAL A 441 -15.47 -4.27 -0.45
N ARG A 442 -14.13 -4.46 -0.39
CA ARG A 442 -13.20 -3.52 0.23
C ARG A 442 -12.83 -2.42 -0.75
N LEU A 443 -13.36 -1.22 -0.57
CA LEU A 443 -12.94 -0.06 -1.35
C LEU A 443 -11.70 0.56 -0.72
N VAL A 444 -10.61 0.62 -1.47
CA VAL A 444 -9.35 1.27 -1.12
C VAL A 444 -9.03 2.38 -2.12
N LYS A 445 -8.12 3.32 -1.79
CA LYS A 445 -7.63 4.28 -2.80
C LYS A 445 -6.75 3.58 -3.82
N GLY A 446 -5.74 2.87 -3.39
CA GLY A 446 -4.80 2.07 -4.17
C GLY A 446 -3.42 2.10 -3.54
N ALA A 447 -2.61 1.07 -3.77
CA ALA A 447 -1.36 0.86 -3.05
C ALA A 447 -0.12 0.73 -3.96
N TYR A 448 -0.24 1.03 -5.25
CA TYR A 448 0.85 0.82 -6.22
C TYR A 448 1.05 2.04 -7.13
N TRP A 449 0.66 3.24 -6.69
CA TRP A 449 0.60 4.43 -7.55
C TRP A 449 1.94 4.70 -8.26
N ASP A 450 3.04 4.75 -7.53
CA ASP A 450 4.36 5.03 -8.11
C ASP A 450 4.78 3.98 -9.14
N SER A 451 4.54 2.70 -8.84
CA SER A 451 4.84 1.58 -9.75
C SER A 451 3.97 1.64 -11.00
N GLU A 452 2.69 2.01 -10.89
CA GLU A 452 1.78 2.13 -12.03
C GLU A 452 2.17 3.29 -12.94
N ILE A 453 2.53 4.45 -12.39
CA ILE A 453 3.02 5.59 -13.16
C ILE A 453 4.32 5.22 -13.88
N LYS A 454 5.30 4.69 -13.14
CA LYS A 454 6.60 4.30 -13.70
C LYS A 454 6.46 3.26 -14.81
N ARG A 455 5.70 2.19 -14.57
CA ARG A 455 5.46 1.11 -15.55
C ARG A 455 4.78 1.65 -16.82
N SER A 456 3.79 2.54 -16.69
CA SER A 456 3.13 3.15 -17.84
C SER A 456 4.09 3.97 -18.69
N GLN A 457 5.01 4.70 -18.05
CA GLN A 457 6.06 5.47 -18.74
C GLN A 457 7.09 4.57 -19.42
N GLU A 458 7.55 3.52 -18.75
CA GLU A 458 8.50 2.54 -19.31
C GLU A 458 7.92 1.79 -20.51
N GLN A 459 6.63 1.52 -20.51
CA GLN A 459 5.94 0.83 -21.60
C GLN A 459 5.46 1.79 -22.71
N GLY A 460 5.62 3.10 -22.53
CA GLY A 460 5.18 4.09 -23.52
C GLY A 460 3.67 4.08 -23.75
N LEU A 461 2.86 3.82 -22.70
CA LEU A 461 1.41 3.79 -22.82
C LEU A 461 0.87 5.19 -23.15
N PRO A 462 -0.23 5.30 -23.91
CA PRO A 462 -0.83 6.59 -24.28
C PRO A 462 -1.48 7.32 -23.10
N GLY A 463 -1.65 6.64 -21.98
CA GLY A 463 -2.25 7.15 -20.75
C GLY A 463 -1.93 6.27 -19.57
N TYR A 464 -2.47 6.63 -18.41
CA TYR A 464 -2.25 5.92 -17.16
C TYR A 464 -3.50 5.13 -16.76
N PRO A 465 -3.39 3.89 -16.23
CA PRO A 465 -4.52 3.13 -15.72
C PRO A 465 -5.08 3.70 -14.41
N VAL A 466 -4.28 4.54 -13.74
CA VAL A 466 -4.61 5.20 -12.47
C VAL A 466 -4.70 6.71 -12.66
N TYR A 467 -5.40 7.39 -11.75
CA TYR A 467 -5.42 8.85 -11.74
C TYR A 467 -4.05 9.40 -11.37
N THR A 468 -3.62 10.43 -12.07
CA THR A 468 -2.30 11.06 -11.86
C THR A 468 -2.31 12.08 -10.70
N ARG A 469 -3.50 12.54 -10.31
CA ARG A 469 -3.69 13.52 -9.23
C ARG A 469 -4.50 12.91 -8.09
N LYS A 470 -4.00 13.05 -6.86
CA LYS A 470 -4.68 12.54 -5.67
C LYS A 470 -6.14 13.02 -5.50
N PRO A 471 -6.48 14.32 -5.76
CA PRO A 471 -7.89 14.75 -5.70
C PRO A 471 -8.82 13.97 -6.64
N ASN A 472 -8.34 13.54 -7.81
CA ASN A 472 -9.13 12.75 -8.76
C ASN A 472 -9.44 11.35 -8.19
N THR A 473 -8.48 10.75 -7.48
CA THR A 473 -8.72 9.53 -6.72
C THR A 473 -9.75 9.74 -5.60
N ASP A 474 -9.72 10.89 -4.93
CA ASP A 474 -10.68 11.21 -3.86
C ASP A 474 -12.12 11.35 -4.43
N VAL A 475 -12.27 11.99 -5.59
CA VAL A 475 -13.56 12.04 -6.33
C VAL A 475 -14.03 10.64 -6.71
N SER A 476 -13.16 9.84 -7.30
CA SER A 476 -13.47 8.46 -7.68
C SER A 476 -13.86 7.60 -6.47
N TYR A 477 -13.19 7.76 -5.34
CA TYR A 477 -13.50 7.02 -4.11
C TYR A 477 -14.93 7.31 -3.64
N LEU A 478 -15.35 8.57 -3.61
CA LEU A 478 -16.70 8.94 -3.18
C LEU A 478 -17.76 8.49 -4.18
N ALA A 479 -17.52 8.60 -5.49
CA ALA A 479 -18.40 8.09 -6.51
C ALA A 479 -18.55 6.56 -6.43
N CYS A 480 -17.44 5.83 -6.26
CA CYS A 480 -17.45 4.39 -6.03
C CYS A 480 -18.19 4.00 -4.74
N ALA A 481 -18.03 4.77 -3.67
CA ALA A 481 -18.73 4.53 -2.42
C ALA A 481 -20.26 4.65 -2.61
N ARG A 482 -20.74 5.67 -3.32
CA ARG A 482 -22.15 5.82 -3.66
C ARG A 482 -22.65 4.62 -4.47
N ARG A 483 -21.90 4.20 -5.50
CA ARG A 483 -22.26 3.03 -6.31
C ARG A 483 -22.34 1.74 -5.50
N LEU A 484 -21.43 1.53 -4.54
CA LEU A 484 -21.48 0.39 -3.63
C LEU A 484 -22.77 0.37 -2.79
N PHE A 485 -23.18 1.53 -2.28
CA PHE A 485 -24.43 1.64 -1.55
C PHE A 485 -25.66 1.45 -2.46
N ASP A 486 -25.61 1.99 -3.69
CA ASP A 486 -26.73 1.92 -4.65
C ASP A 486 -26.91 0.52 -5.25
N ALA A 487 -25.86 -0.31 -5.25
CA ALA A 487 -25.94 -1.74 -5.61
C ALA A 487 -26.91 -2.51 -4.70
N GLY A 488 -27.11 -2.02 -3.48
CA GLY A 488 -28.03 -2.59 -2.49
C GLY A 488 -27.38 -3.65 -1.59
N ALA A 489 -27.84 -3.72 -0.34
CA ALA A 489 -27.27 -4.59 0.69
C ALA A 489 -27.40 -6.10 0.38
N ALA A 490 -28.30 -6.50 -0.49
CA ALA A 490 -28.43 -7.87 -0.96
C ALA A 490 -27.30 -8.27 -1.93
N ALA A 491 -26.77 -7.31 -2.70
CA ALA A 491 -25.72 -7.56 -3.67
C ALA A 491 -24.31 -7.32 -3.10
N ILE A 492 -24.13 -6.26 -2.29
CA ILE A 492 -22.82 -5.85 -1.80
C ILE A 492 -22.88 -5.46 -0.31
N TYR A 493 -21.94 -5.95 0.46
CA TYR A 493 -21.58 -5.44 1.77
C TYR A 493 -20.35 -4.54 1.64
N PRO A 494 -20.48 -3.20 1.74
CA PRO A 494 -19.38 -2.28 1.56
C PRO A 494 -18.42 -2.26 2.77
N GLN A 495 -17.12 -2.22 2.48
CA GLN A 495 -16.05 -2.10 3.46
C GLN A 495 -15.12 -0.95 3.02
N PHE A 496 -15.09 0.16 3.76
CA PHE A 496 -14.39 1.38 3.36
C PHE A 496 -13.07 1.54 4.08
N ALA A 497 -11.96 1.33 3.35
CA ALA A 497 -10.62 1.50 3.89
C ALA A 497 -10.15 2.95 3.74
N THR A 498 -9.97 3.63 4.87
CA THR A 498 -9.52 5.04 4.89
C THR A 498 -8.92 5.42 6.24
N HIS A 499 -8.00 6.41 6.25
CA HIS A 499 -7.51 7.08 7.46
C HIS A 499 -7.79 8.60 7.42
N ASN A 500 -8.72 9.01 6.56
CA ASN A 500 -9.04 10.42 6.34
C ASN A 500 -10.38 10.78 6.99
N ALA A 501 -10.40 11.73 7.92
CA ALA A 501 -11.59 12.14 8.67
C ALA A 501 -12.72 12.67 7.76
N HIS A 502 -12.39 13.42 6.69
CA HIS A 502 -13.39 13.89 5.74
C HIS A 502 -14.04 12.72 4.99
N THR A 503 -13.23 11.74 4.55
CA THR A 503 -13.75 10.54 3.89
C THR A 503 -14.67 9.74 4.83
N ILE A 504 -14.29 9.58 6.11
CA ILE A 504 -15.14 8.94 7.12
C ILE A 504 -16.48 9.66 7.27
N ALA A 505 -16.45 10.99 7.42
CA ALA A 505 -17.66 11.79 7.56
C ALA A 505 -18.56 11.69 6.32
N ALA A 506 -17.98 11.75 5.11
CA ALA A 506 -18.70 11.64 3.85
C ALA A 506 -19.34 10.25 3.67
N ILE A 507 -18.61 9.17 3.93
CA ILE A 507 -19.13 7.81 3.86
C ILE A 507 -20.26 7.58 4.87
N HIS A 508 -20.06 8.02 6.10
CA HIS A 508 -21.09 7.91 7.15
C HIS A 508 -22.37 8.64 6.74
N HIS A 509 -22.23 9.83 6.15
CA HIS A 509 -23.37 10.58 5.62
C HIS A 509 -24.04 9.84 4.45
N LEU A 510 -23.28 9.39 3.45
CA LEU A 510 -23.79 8.65 2.30
C LEU A 510 -24.46 7.32 2.65
N ALA A 511 -24.11 6.74 3.78
CA ALA A 511 -24.69 5.47 4.22
C ALA A 511 -26.19 5.57 4.53
N HIS A 512 -26.70 6.70 5.01
CA HIS A 512 -28.10 6.87 5.41
C HIS A 512 -28.64 5.69 6.24
N GLY A 513 -27.85 5.20 7.17
CA GLY A 513 -28.19 4.06 8.02
C GLY A 513 -28.07 2.67 7.38
N ARG A 514 -27.64 2.57 6.11
CA ARG A 514 -27.36 1.29 5.46
C ARG A 514 -26.15 0.59 6.13
N PRO A 515 -26.14 -0.75 6.21
CA PRO A 515 -25.05 -1.49 6.84
C PRO A 515 -23.75 -1.44 6.02
N PHE A 516 -22.63 -1.18 6.70
CA PHE A 516 -21.28 -1.19 6.16
C PHE A 516 -20.26 -1.28 7.31
N GLU A 517 -18.99 -1.44 6.99
CA GLU A 517 -17.91 -1.28 7.96
C GLU A 517 -16.81 -0.37 7.41
N PHE A 518 -16.09 0.28 8.32
CA PHE A 518 -14.82 0.89 7.98
C PHE A 518 -13.68 -0.12 8.12
N GLN A 519 -12.57 0.16 7.42
CA GLN A 519 -11.33 -0.58 7.57
C GLN A 519 -10.15 0.36 7.81
N ARG A 520 -9.22 -0.07 8.66
CA ARG A 520 -7.94 0.62 8.90
C ARG A 520 -6.78 -0.36 8.83
N LEU A 521 -5.58 0.15 8.61
CA LEU A 521 -4.36 -0.64 8.72
C LEU A 521 -3.96 -0.77 10.20
N HIS A 522 -3.43 -1.93 10.57
CA HIS A 522 -2.81 -2.09 11.89
C HIS A 522 -1.68 -1.07 12.07
N GLY A 523 -1.59 -0.48 13.25
CA GLY A 523 -0.60 0.56 13.56
C GLY A 523 -0.92 1.96 13.03
N MET A 524 -2.05 2.14 12.31
CA MET A 524 -2.45 3.44 11.76
C MET A 524 -3.88 3.81 12.16
N GLY A 525 -4.13 5.11 12.35
CA GLY A 525 -5.47 5.65 12.55
C GLY A 525 -6.16 5.26 13.86
N THR A 526 -5.44 4.78 14.87
CA THR A 526 -6.02 4.31 16.14
C THR A 526 -6.87 5.39 16.80
N ASP A 527 -6.36 6.62 16.93
CA ASP A 527 -7.08 7.73 17.56
C ASP A 527 -8.34 8.13 16.79
N LEU A 528 -8.23 8.15 15.43
CA LEU A 528 -9.37 8.49 14.59
C LEU A 528 -10.48 7.43 14.73
N TYR A 529 -10.12 6.16 14.76
CA TYR A 529 -11.10 5.08 14.88
C TYR A 529 -11.65 4.90 16.31
N ALA A 530 -10.93 5.38 17.32
CA ALA A 530 -11.49 5.49 18.66
C ALA A 530 -12.68 6.48 18.71
N GLU A 531 -12.77 7.43 17.76
CA GLU A 531 -13.90 8.36 17.60
C GLU A 531 -14.99 7.82 16.64
N VAL A 532 -14.77 6.68 16.00
CA VAL A 532 -15.72 6.06 15.06
C VAL A 532 -16.51 4.94 15.70
N ILE A 533 -15.80 4.05 16.42
CA ILE A 533 -16.39 2.84 17.00
C ILE A 533 -17.16 3.14 18.28
N GLY A 534 -18.14 2.28 18.57
CA GLY A 534 -18.91 2.33 19.83
C GLY A 534 -20.10 3.29 19.81
N PRO A 535 -21.07 3.06 20.73
CA PRO A 535 -22.36 3.74 20.74
C PRO A 535 -22.29 5.23 21.09
N GLN A 536 -21.20 5.69 21.68
CA GLN A 536 -20.99 7.10 22.00
C GLN A 536 -20.42 7.91 20.83
N ASN A 537 -20.06 7.24 19.74
CA ASN A 537 -19.42 7.79 18.55
C ASN A 537 -20.31 7.57 17.31
N LEU A 538 -19.71 7.31 16.15
CA LEU A 538 -20.47 7.00 14.92
C LEU A 538 -21.15 5.63 14.96
N ASN A 539 -20.77 4.77 15.89
CA ASN A 539 -21.28 3.41 16.07
C ASN A 539 -21.18 2.54 14.80
N VAL A 540 -20.11 2.71 14.05
CA VAL A 540 -19.82 1.91 12.84
C VAL A 540 -18.73 0.90 13.16
N PRO A 541 -18.88 -0.39 12.79
CA PRO A 541 -17.84 -1.38 12.97
C PRO A 541 -16.56 -1.00 12.22
N CYS A 542 -15.41 -1.32 12.80
CA CYS A 542 -14.13 -1.17 12.13
C CYS A 542 -13.38 -2.51 12.07
N ARG A 543 -12.93 -2.90 10.88
CA ARG A 543 -12.07 -4.06 10.65
C ARG A 543 -10.64 -3.62 10.46
N VAL A 544 -9.72 -4.18 11.23
CA VAL A 544 -8.29 -3.93 11.13
C VAL A 544 -7.67 -4.89 10.11
N TYR A 545 -7.03 -4.34 9.08
CA TYR A 545 -6.16 -5.10 8.20
C TYR A 545 -4.86 -5.40 8.96
N ALA A 546 -4.64 -6.66 9.28
CA ALA A 546 -3.66 -7.14 10.25
C ALA A 546 -2.57 -7.97 9.58
N PRO A 547 -1.43 -7.39 9.18
CA PRO A 547 -0.30 -8.12 8.63
C PRO A 547 0.29 -9.08 9.64
N VAL A 548 0.58 -10.30 9.19
CA VAL A 548 1.16 -11.39 9.99
C VAL A 548 2.37 -11.96 9.26
N GLY A 549 3.53 -11.89 9.87
CA GLY A 549 4.77 -12.39 9.29
C GLY A 549 6.01 -11.80 9.95
N THR A 550 7.17 -12.19 9.44
CA THR A 550 8.45 -11.70 9.95
C THR A 550 8.71 -10.27 9.46
N HIS A 551 9.62 -9.58 10.12
CA HIS A 551 10.03 -8.24 9.71
C HIS A 551 10.72 -8.21 8.33
N GLU A 552 11.24 -9.33 7.85
CA GLU A 552 11.84 -9.48 6.53
C GLU A 552 10.78 -9.45 5.42
N ASP A 553 9.62 -10.06 5.67
CA ASP A 553 8.48 -10.07 4.75
C ASP A 553 7.70 -8.75 4.76
N LEU A 554 7.89 -7.93 5.80
CA LEU A 554 7.16 -6.69 6.03
C LEU A 554 7.63 -5.55 5.12
N LEU A 555 8.86 -5.58 4.65
CA LEU A 555 9.51 -4.46 4.00
C LEU A 555 8.76 -3.91 2.76
N PRO A 556 8.34 -4.73 1.79
CA PRO A 556 7.55 -4.24 0.64
C PRO A 556 6.23 -3.58 1.08
N TYR A 557 5.64 -4.11 2.17
CA TYR A 557 4.44 -3.55 2.76
C TYR A 557 4.68 -2.17 3.38
N LEU A 558 5.77 -1.99 4.15
CA LEU A 558 6.11 -0.72 4.80
C LEU A 558 6.45 0.37 3.79
N VAL A 559 7.28 0.06 2.80
CA VAL A 559 7.68 1.03 1.77
C VAL A 559 6.44 1.62 1.09
N ARG A 560 5.47 0.79 0.71
CA ARG A 560 4.20 1.27 0.14
C ARG A 560 3.41 2.16 1.11
N ARG A 561 3.45 1.91 2.42
CA ARG A 561 2.73 2.74 3.41
C ARG A 561 3.39 4.09 3.65
N LEU A 562 4.68 4.19 3.46
CA LEU A 562 5.45 5.41 3.70
C LEU A 562 5.50 6.33 2.47
N LEU A 563 5.47 5.75 1.27
CA LEU A 563 5.51 6.52 0.02
C LEU A 563 4.11 6.95 -0.49
N GLU A 564 3.04 6.34 -0.01
CA GLU A 564 1.65 6.62 -0.36
C GLU A 564 0.92 7.46 0.70
#